data_ad17452bc85f91f3cf96196ef72ecddc
#
_entry.id   ad17452bc85f91f3cf96196ef72ecddc
#
_cell.length_a   1.000
_cell.length_b   1.000
_cell.length_c   1.000
_cell.angle_alpha   90.00
_cell.angle_beta   90.00
_cell.angle_gamma   90.00
#
_symmetry.space_group_name_H-M   'P 1'
#
loop_
_entity.id
_entity.type
_entity.pdbx_description
1 polymer ?
#
loop_
_entity_poly.entity_id
_entity_poly.type
_entity_poly.pdbx_seq_one_letter_code
_entity_poly.pdbx_strand_id
1 'polypeptide(L)'
;MSNTIRLKPLFYPGRLLVTPDALEKLRANQIPVISVMLRHIAGDWGIVSDDDHAQNNLSVAAGLRLLSIYPLPDGARVIVVTEWDRSNTTIELIGQLVSGNAPQRPPASVHACYPRWPTINDPLRRCA
;
A
#
# COMPACT_ATOMS: atom_id res chain seq x y z
N MET A 1 3.82 31.29 -1.23
CA MET A 1 4.05 30.86 -1.07
C MET A 1 4.32 30.31 -1.50
N SER A 2 4.40 30.29 -1.56
CA SER A 2 4.71 29.87 -2.01
C SER A 2 5.05 28.82 -1.97
N ASN A 3 5.23 28.34 -1.70
CA ASN A 3 5.61 27.32 -1.51
C ASN A 3 4.75 26.37 -1.98
N THR A 4 4.43 26.36 -2.78
CA THR A 4 3.55 25.60 -3.27
C THR A 4 4.25 24.45 -3.66
N ILE A 5 4.00 23.41 -3.16
CA ILE A 5 4.59 22.29 -3.49
C ILE A 5 3.93 21.80 -4.65
N ARG A 6 4.54 21.53 -5.70
CA ARG A 6 3.91 21.06 -6.73
C ARG A 6 3.93 19.62 -6.70
N LEU A 7 3.03 18.90 -6.30
CA LEU A 7 2.99 17.51 -6.27
C LEU A 7 2.79 16.98 -7.64
N LYS A 8 3.66 16.16 -8.16
CA LYS A 8 3.48 15.62 -9.36
C LYS A 8 3.06 14.21 -9.26
N PRO A 9 1.86 13.79 -9.41
CA PRO A 9 1.41 12.42 -9.29
C PRO A 9 2.05 11.56 -10.34
N LEU A 10 2.50 10.40 -9.97
CA LEU A 10 3.09 9.49 -10.90
C LEU A 10 2.06 8.62 -11.59
N PHE A 11 0.87 8.55 -11.05
CA PHE A 11 -0.19 7.75 -11.64
C PHE A 11 -1.53 8.22 -11.12
N TYR A 12 -2.58 7.78 -11.74
CA TYR A 12 -3.90 8.15 -11.34
C TYR A 12 -4.43 7.09 -10.39
N PRO A 13 -4.84 7.43 -9.20
CA PRO A 13 -5.24 6.45 -8.21
C PRO A 13 -6.65 5.86 -8.39
N GLY A 14 -7.47 6.44 -9.18
CA GLY A 14 -8.83 5.96 -9.33
C GLY A 14 -9.64 6.26 -8.10
N ARG A 15 -10.60 5.41 -7.80
CA ARG A 15 -11.44 5.63 -6.69
C ARG A 15 -10.77 5.26 -5.43
N LEU A 16 -10.85 6.05 -4.42
CA LEU A 16 -10.23 5.78 -3.15
C LEU A 16 -11.16 5.04 -2.23
N LEU A 17 -10.73 3.91 -1.73
CA LEU A 17 -11.51 3.11 -0.82
C LEU A 17 -10.70 2.90 0.44
N VAL A 18 -11.30 3.12 1.59
CA VAL A 18 -10.59 2.98 2.84
C VAL A 18 -11.40 2.07 3.73
N THR A 19 -10.80 1.03 4.27
CA THR A 19 -11.57 0.13 5.13
C THR A 19 -11.86 0.84 6.44
N PRO A 20 -12.91 0.47 7.12
CA PRO A 20 -13.25 1.11 8.38
C PRO A 20 -12.15 1.01 9.41
N ASP A 21 -11.47 -0.13 9.47
CA ASP A 21 -10.39 -0.30 10.43
C ASP A 21 -9.23 0.63 10.11
N ALA A 22 -8.90 0.77 8.86
CA ALA A 22 -7.81 1.64 8.48
C ALA A 22 -8.20 3.08 8.77
N LEU A 23 -9.43 3.44 8.46
CA LEU A 23 -9.87 4.78 8.68
C LEU A 23 -9.80 5.13 10.17
N GLU A 24 -10.24 4.22 11.01
CA GLU A 24 -10.21 4.47 12.39
C GLU A 24 -8.81 4.58 12.93
N LYS A 25 -7.90 3.77 12.45
CA LYS A 25 -6.54 3.85 12.89
C LYS A 25 -5.87 5.12 12.44
N LEU A 26 -6.15 5.53 11.23
CA LEU A 26 -5.57 6.76 10.74
C LEU A 26 -6.09 7.93 11.57
N ARG A 27 -7.37 7.89 11.87
CA ARG A 27 -7.94 8.95 12.64
C ARG A 27 -7.35 8.97 14.03
N ALA A 28 -7.16 7.83 14.66
CA ALA A 28 -6.60 7.76 15.98
C ALA A 28 -5.17 8.29 16.00
N ASN A 29 -4.45 8.18 14.91
CA ASN A 29 -3.09 8.67 14.82
C ASN A 29 -3.04 10.06 14.23
N GLN A 30 -4.21 10.67 13.99
CA GLN A 30 -4.31 12.01 13.45
C GLN A 30 -3.64 12.17 12.10
N ILE A 31 -3.76 11.17 11.26
CA ILE A 31 -3.21 11.22 9.93
C ILE A 31 -4.35 11.29 8.94
N PRO A 32 -4.46 12.35 8.20
CA PRO A 32 -5.54 12.47 7.23
C PRO A 32 -5.36 11.47 6.10
N VAL A 33 -6.44 10.89 5.67
CA VAL A 33 -6.39 9.92 4.59
C VAL A 33 -5.74 10.52 3.36
N ILE A 34 -6.03 11.78 3.10
CA ILE A 34 -5.50 12.40 1.92
C ILE A 34 -3.98 12.47 1.94
N SER A 35 -3.37 12.59 3.12
CA SER A 35 -1.95 12.66 3.17
C SER A 35 -1.32 11.33 2.80
N VAL A 36 -1.99 10.24 3.12
CA VAL A 36 -1.51 8.92 2.77
C VAL A 36 -1.57 8.76 1.26
N MET A 37 -2.68 9.22 0.70
CA MET A 37 -2.86 9.13 -0.71
C MET A 37 -1.84 9.96 -1.48
N LEU A 38 -1.56 11.15 -0.99
CA LEU A 38 -0.62 12.01 -1.68
C LEU A 38 0.79 11.42 -1.65
N ARG A 39 1.17 10.76 -0.57
CA ARG A 39 2.46 10.14 -0.52
C ARG A 39 2.52 9.01 -1.56
N HIS A 40 1.48 8.24 -1.62
CA HIS A 40 1.43 7.08 -2.50
C HIS A 40 1.54 7.51 -3.97
N ILE A 41 0.76 8.48 -4.38
CA ILE A 41 0.77 8.86 -5.79
C ILE A 41 2.02 9.65 -6.16
N ALA A 42 2.75 10.13 -5.17
CA ALA A 42 4.00 10.81 -5.45
C ALA A 42 5.18 9.86 -5.50
N GLY A 43 4.94 8.59 -5.25
CA GLY A 43 6.03 7.63 -5.32
C GLY A 43 6.75 7.40 -4.01
N ASP A 44 6.17 7.87 -2.90
CA ASP A 44 6.76 7.61 -1.61
C ASP A 44 6.13 6.33 -1.12
N TRP A 45 6.75 5.21 -1.39
CA TRP A 45 6.16 3.92 -1.12
C TRP A 45 6.21 3.46 0.34
N GLY A 46 6.84 4.25 1.17
CA GLY A 46 6.90 3.90 2.58
C GLY A 46 7.92 2.83 2.87
N ILE A 47 7.57 1.92 3.75
CA ILE A 47 8.54 0.94 4.20
C ILE A 47 8.45 -0.38 3.45
N VAL A 48 8.35 -0.35 2.18
CA VAL A 48 8.34 -1.57 1.40
C VAL A 48 9.76 -2.05 1.22
N SER A 49 9.92 -3.30 0.85
CA SER A 49 11.25 -3.85 0.65
C SER A 49 11.89 -3.24 -0.58
N ASP A 50 13.17 -3.44 -0.76
CA ASP A 50 13.84 -2.91 -1.93
C ASP A 50 13.28 -3.53 -3.20
N ASP A 51 12.92 -4.79 -3.14
CA ASP A 51 12.34 -5.43 -4.30
C ASP A 51 11.00 -4.82 -4.63
N ASP A 52 10.20 -4.55 -3.62
CA ASP A 52 8.90 -3.97 -3.86
C ASP A 52 9.05 -2.53 -4.34
N HIS A 53 10.07 -1.85 -3.86
CA HIS A 53 10.31 -0.49 -4.30
C HIS A 53 10.63 -0.51 -5.80
N ALA A 54 11.49 -1.42 -6.21
CA ALA A 54 11.84 -1.52 -7.61
C ALA A 54 10.64 -1.96 -8.44
N GLN A 55 9.85 -2.85 -7.90
CA GLN A 55 8.67 -3.32 -8.58
C GLN A 55 7.69 -2.17 -8.78
N ASN A 56 7.52 -1.32 -7.77
CA ASN A 56 6.62 -0.19 -7.89
C ASN A 56 7.10 0.77 -8.97
N ASN A 57 8.39 1.02 -9.02
CA ASN A 57 8.88 1.93 -10.01
C ASN A 57 8.64 1.40 -11.42
N LEU A 58 8.76 0.09 -11.56
CA LEU A 58 8.49 -0.50 -12.83
C LEU A 58 6.99 -0.44 -13.10
N SER A 59 6.19 -0.65 -12.09
CA SER A 59 4.75 -0.67 -12.24
C SER A 59 4.16 0.66 -12.67
N VAL A 60 4.80 1.73 -12.27
CA VAL A 60 4.32 3.03 -12.67
C VAL A 60 4.39 3.12 -14.20
N ALA A 61 5.48 2.66 -14.77
CA ALA A 61 5.63 2.74 -16.21
C ALA A 61 4.90 1.64 -16.94
N ALA A 62 4.84 0.47 -16.35
CA ALA A 62 4.25 -0.66 -17.03
C ALA A 62 2.77 -0.92 -16.79
N GLY A 63 2.17 -0.12 -15.97
CA GLY A 63 0.74 -0.33 -15.73
C GLY A 63 0.44 -1.56 -14.91
N LEU A 64 1.20 -1.77 -13.86
CA LEU A 64 0.96 -2.89 -12.98
C LEU A 64 0.52 -2.37 -11.62
N ARG A 65 0.20 -3.27 -10.73
CA ARG A 65 -0.27 -2.90 -9.41
C ARG A 65 0.79 -2.20 -8.60
N LEU A 66 0.40 -1.26 -7.77
CA LEU A 66 1.32 -0.51 -6.95
C LEU A 66 0.97 -0.71 -5.47
N LEU A 67 1.96 -0.70 -4.64
CA LEU A 67 1.74 -0.97 -3.23
C LEU A 67 2.65 -0.14 -2.35
N SER A 68 2.08 0.50 -1.35
CA SER A 68 2.85 1.25 -0.37
C SER A 68 2.51 0.74 1.02
N ILE A 69 3.41 0.87 1.96
CA ILE A 69 3.14 0.50 3.34
C ILE A 69 3.64 1.63 4.20
N TYR A 70 2.76 2.18 5.04
CA TYR A 70 3.14 3.28 5.88
C TYR A 70 2.95 2.94 7.35
N PRO A 71 3.97 3.14 8.17
CA PRO A 71 3.84 2.87 9.58
C PRO A 71 3.16 4.05 10.23
N LEU A 72 2.35 3.78 11.22
CA LEU A 72 1.69 4.83 11.96
C LEU A 72 2.40 5.01 13.30
N PRO A 73 2.24 6.16 13.91
CA PRO A 73 2.94 6.43 15.16
C PRO A 73 2.72 5.40 16.25
N ASP A 74 1.57 4.76 16.29
CA ASP A 74 1.30 3.80 17.33
C ASP A 74 1.79 2.39 16.97
N GLY A 75 2.51 2.25 15.88
CA GLY A 75 3.03 0.95 15.51
C GLY A 75 2.20 0.18 14.52
N ALA A 76 1.01 0.61 14.26
CA ALA A 76 0.19 -0.06 13.28
C ALA A 76 0.71 0.30 11.91
N ARG A 77 0.27 -0.39 10.90
CA ARG A 77 0.70 -0.07 9.54
C ARG A 77 -0.48 -0.17 8.60
N VAL A 78 -0.47 0.63 7.59
CA VAL A 78 -1.52 0.55 6.58
C VAL A 78 -0.87 0.23 5.25
N ILE A 79 -1.59 -0.49 4.45
CA ILE A 79 -1.10 -0.85 3.14
C ILE A 79 -2.00 -0.16 2.13
N VAL A 80 -1.42 0.40 1.11
CA VAL A 80 -2.16 1.13 0.08
C VAL A 80 -1.88 0.44 -1.23
N VAL A 81 -2.91 -0.01 -1.89
CA VAL A 81 -2.75 -0.76 -3.13
C VAL A 81 -3.55 -0.13 -4.24
N THR A 82 -2.92 0.15 -5.37
CA THR A 82 -3.61 0.65 -6.53
C THR A 82 -3.65 -0.46 -7.56
N GLU A 83 -4.82 -0.73 -8.08
CA GLU A 83 -4.97 -1.82 -9.02
C GLU A 83 -4.27 -1.50 -10.34
N TRP A 84 -3.93 -2.54 -11.08
CA TRP A 84 -3.19 -2.39 -12.31
C TRP A 84 -3.91 -1.50 -13.32
N ASP A 85 -5.22 -1.55 -13.37
CA ASP A 85 -5.95 -0.74 -14.32
C ASP A 85 -6.27 0.64 -13.78
N ARG A 86 -5.73 0.98 -12.63
CA ARG A 86 -5.94 2.26 -11.98
C ARG A 86 -7.41 2.53 -11.69
N SER A 87 -8.18 1.49 -11.49
CA SER A 87 -9.60 1.67 -11.22
C SER A 87 -9.82 2.11 -9.79
N ASN A 88 -8.99 1.67 -8.89
CA ASN A 88 -9.16 2.09 -7.52
C ASN A 88 -7.90 1.91 -6.68
N THR A 89 -7.85 2.59 -5.57
CA THR A 89 -6.75 2.48 -4.63
C THR A 89 -7.40 2.20 -3.28
N THR A 90 -6.95 1.15 -2.63
CA THR A 90 -7.53 0.74 -1.36
C THR A 90 -6.53 0.92 -0.24
N ILE A 91 -6.99 1.43 0.89
CA ILE A 91 -6.15 1.56 2.06
C ILE A 91 -6.70 0.61 3.10
N GLU A 92 -5.86 -0.30 3.56
CA GLU A 92 -6.28 -1.28 4.56
C GLU A 92 -5.30 -1.34 5.70
N LEU A 93 -5.75 -1.78 6.83
CA LEU A 93 -4.90 -1.90 7.98
C LEU A 93 -4.19 -3.24 7.88
N ILE A 94 -2.90 -3.26 8.11
CA ILE A 94 -2.20 -4.50 8.08
C ILE A 94 -2.24 -5.01 9.47
N GLY A 95 -2.45 -6.22 9.60
CA GLY A 95 -2.57 -6.76 10.86
C GLY A 95 -1.63 -6.29 11.81
N GLN A 96 -1.94 -5.97 12.91
CA GLN A 96 -1.21 -5.51 13.81
C GLN A 96 -0.34 -6.34 14.35
N LEU A 97 0.07 -7.01 14.26
CA LEU A 97 0.98 -7.68 14.78
C LEU A 97 0.97 -7.83 16.00
N VAL A 98 0.47 -8.01 16.46
CA VAL A 98 0.41 -8.14 17.59
C VAL A 98 1.08 -8.91 18.23
N SER A 99 1.38 -8.88 18.54
CA SER A 99 1.98 -9.47 19.29
C SER A 99 1.95 -10.70 19.29
N GLY A 100 2.39 -11.09 19.34
CA GLY A 100 2.49 -12.18 19.45
C GLY A 100 1.75 -13.09 18.94
N ASN A 101 1.42 -13.32 18.73
CA ASN A 101 0.69 -14.19 18.42
C ASN A 101 0.71 -14.34 17.19
N ALA A 102 0.92 -14.15 16.81
CA ALA A 102 0.87 -14.28 15.78
C ALA A 102 0.86 -15.02 15.05
N PRO A 103 0.76 -15.36 14.82
CA PRO A 103 0.93 -15.94 14.21
C PRO A 103 0.66 -16.29 13.28
N GLN A 104 0.61 -16.34 13.01
CA GLN A 104 0.47 -16.64 12.34
C GLN A 104 0.25 -16.66 11.31
N ARG A 105 0.41 -16.67 10.83
CA ARG A 105 0.31 -16.56 9.88
C ARG A 105 -0.13 -17.25 9.21
N PRO A 106 -0.35 -17.30 8.95
CA PRO A 106 -0.89 -17.94 8.33
C PRO A 106 -0.52 -18.33 7.37
N PRO A 107 -0.79 -18.49 7.19
CA PRO A 107 -0.63 -19.03 6.25
C PRO A 107 -0.06 -18.33 5.38
N ALA A 108 0.89 -18.52 5.36
CA ALA A 108 1.54 -17.90 4.54
C ALA A 108 0.85 -17.81 3.34
N SER A 109 0.23 -18.70 3.00
CA SER A 109 -0.38 -18.62 1.82
C SER A 109 -1.08 -17.46 1.65
N VAL A 110 -1.82 -17.20 2.47
CA VAL A 110 -2.61 -16.18 2.35
C VAL A 110 -1.91 -15.06 2.09
N HIS A 111 -0.94 -14.84 2.74
CA HIS A 111 -0.46 -13.70 2.57
C HIS A 111 0.42 -13.70 1.55
N ALA A 112 0.78 -14.68 1.18
CA ALA A 112 1.63 -14.67 0.19
C ALA A 112 1.01 -14.06 -0.94
N CYS A 113 -0.13 -14.27 -1.17
CA CYS A 113 -0.67 -13.68 -2.29
C CYS A 113 -0.96 -12.37 -2.15
N TYR A 114 -1.16 -11.95 -1.07
CA TYR A 114 -1.64 -10.78 -0.85
C TYR A 114 -0.80 -9.71 -1.11
N PRO A 115 0.15 -9.51 -0.67
CA PRO A 115 0.90 -8.40 -0.92
C PRO A 115 1.75 -8.69 -2.09
N ARG A 116 1.77 -9.81 -2.63
CA ARG A 116 2.55 -10.03 -3.66
C ARG A 116 1.97 -9.70 -4.88
N TRP A 117 2.43 -9.03 -5.71
CA TRP A 117 1.83 -8.75 -6.89
C TRP A 117 2.45 -9.58 -7.90
N PRO A 118 1.97 -9.66 -8.97
CA PRO A 118 2.39 -10.53 -9.97
C PRO A 118 3.59 -10.03 -10.55
N THR A 119 4.55 -10.67 -10.45
CA THR A 119 5.65 -10.15 -11.07
C THR A 119 5.65 -10.87 -12.32
N ILE A 120 6.42 -10.50 -13.19
CA ILE A 120 6.45 -11.08 -14.34
C ILE A 120 6.71 -12.45 -14.37
N ASN A 121 7.50 -12.91 -13.66
CA ASN A 121 7.70 -14.21 -13.70
C ASN A 121 7.14 -14.91 -12.63
N ASP A 122 6.24 -14.51 -12.01
CA ASP A 122 5.72 -15.16 -10.99
C ASP A 122 4.45 -15.52 -11.28
N PRO A 123 4.28 -16.28 -12.00
CA PRO A 123 3.04 -16.64 -12.35
C PRO A 123 2.24 -17.05 -11.26
N LEU A 124 2.35 -17.36 -10.87
CA LEU A 124 1.58 -17.71 -10.12
C LEU A 124 1.42 -17.47 -9.06
N ARG A 125 1.64 -17.00 -8.85
CA ARG A 125 1.50 -16.78 -7.92
C ARG A 125 0.46 -17.17 -7.57
N ARG A 126 0.22 -17.67 -7.45
CA ARG A 126 -0.75 -18.05 -7.21
C ARG A 126 -1.18 -18.14 -6.09
N CYS A 127 -1.49 -17.78 -5.60
CA CYS A 127 -1.85 -17.83 -4.45
C CYS A 127 -2.81 -18.69 -4.53
N ALA A 128 -2.87 -19.11 -5.13
CA ALA A 128 -3.79 -19.83 -5.14
C ALA A 128 -3.99 -20.57 -4.90
#